data_d0bc0e458c958f47b25de5b6643090df
#
_entry.id   d0bc0e458c958f47b25de5b6643090df
#
_cell.length_a   1.000
_cell.length_b   1.000
_cell.length_c   1.000
_cell.angle_alpha   90.00
_cell.angle_beta   90.00
_cell.angle_gamma   90.00
#
_symmetry.space_group_name_H-M   'P 1'
#
loop_
_entity.id
_entity.type
_entity.pdbx_description
1 polymer ?
#
loop_
_entity_poly.entity_id
_entity_poly.type
_entity_poly.pdbx_seq_one_letter_code
_entity_poly.pdbx_strand_id
1 'polypeptide(L)'
;MLRTHTCGELNITHIGTEVILCGGGQRSRDLGGMTFVDLRDRYGITQLVFNMETDSALCQTARSLGREFVVQTKGKVVVRSNKNPNLPTGEIEIIVVEFDVLNPSKTPPFTIEDESDGGEELRMQFRYLDLRRRPLKKNLELRHRVA
;
A
#
# COMPACT_ATOMS: atom_id res chain seq x y z
N MET A 1 17.72 5.67 7.98
CA MET A 1 16.26 5.70 8.22
C MET A 1 15.58 5.09 7.01
N LEU A 2 14.73 4.06 7.19
CA LEU A 2 14.12 3.35 6.06
C LEU A 2 12.98 4.14 5.40
N ARG A 3 12.34 5.05 6.11
CA ARG A 3 11.23 5.88 5.60
C ARG A 3 11.26 7.29 6.19
N THR A 4 10.74 8.26 5.44
CA THR A 4 10.56 9.65 5.92
C THR A 4 9.14 9.88 6.44
N HIS A 5 8.14 9.21 5.86
CA HIS A 5 6.72 9.35 6.18
C HIS A 5 6.04 7.98 6.25
N THR A 6 4.85 7.94 6.83
CA THR A 6 3.96 6.78 6.80
C THR A 6 3.00 6.86 5.61
N CYS A 7 2.42 5.72 5.24
CA CYS A 7 1.42 5.67 4.16
C CYS A 7 0.06 6.26 4.54
N GLY A 8 -0.11 6.73 5.77
CA GLY A 8 -1.37 7.29 6.26
C GLY A 8 -1.36 8.78 6.55
N GLU A 9 -0.19 9.44 6.51
CA GLU A 9 -0.08 10.85 6.94
C GLU A 9 0.02 11.86 5.81
N LEU A 10 0.29 11.43 4.58
CA LEU A 10 0.47 12.31 3.44
C LEU A 10 -0.84 12.96 3.00
N ASN A 11 -0.79 14.25 2.73
CA ASN A 11 -1.93 15.05 2.26
C ASN A 11 -1.47 16.16 1.30
N ILE A 12 -2.39 17.02 0.89
CA ILE A 12 -2.12 18.11 -0.05
C ILE A 12 -1.03 19.08 0.39
N THR A 13 -0.75 19.19 1.69
CA THR A 13 0.32 20.07 2.19
C THR A 13 1.72 19.53 1.88
N HIS A 14 1.84 18.27 1.55
CA HIS A 14 3.10 17.59 1.19
C HIS A 14 3.41 17.64 -0.31
N ILE A 15 2.51 18.22 -1.13
CA ILE A 15 2.71 18.29 -2.59
C ILE A 15 4.03 18.97 -2.92
N GLY A 16 4.80 18.34 -3.84
CA GLY A 16 6.12 18.79 -4.23
C GLY A 16 7.26 18.29 -3.37
N THR A 17 6.97 17.66 -2.23
CA THR A 17 7.96 17.06 -1.33
C THR A 17 8.42 15.70 -1.85
N GLU A 18 9.71 15.42 -1.76
CA GLU A 18 10.26 14.09 -1.99
C GLU A 18 10.14 13.27 -0.70
N VAL A 19 9.60 12.06 -0.80
CA VAL A 19 9.34 11.18 0.34
C VAL A 19 9.87 9.79 0.09
N ILE A 20 10.22 9.09 1.18
CA ILE A 20 10.56 7.67 1.19
C ILE A 20 9.50 6.94 2.00
N LEU A 21 8.83 5.98 1.37
CA LEU A 21 7.81 5.13 2.00
C LEU A 21 8.27 3.68 2.01
N CYS A 22 7.86 2.96 3.04
CA CYS A 22 8.04 1.51 3.12
C CYS A 22 6.71 0.86 3.49
N GLY A 23 6.40 -0.26 2.85
CA GLY A 23 5.16 -0.98 3.13
C GLY A 23 5.01 -2.25 2.30
N GLY A 24 3.85 -2.86 2.39
CA GLY A 24 3.44 -3.99 1.56
C GLY A 24 2.65 -3.55 0.34
N GLY A 25 2.94 -4.13 -0.82
CA GLY A 25 2.14 -3.95 -2.02
C GLY A 25 0.80 -4.68 -1.87
N GLN A 26 -0.28 -3.94 -1.66
CA GLN A 26 -1.60 -4.54 -1.49
C GLN A 26 -2.25 -4.89 -2.82
N ARG A 27 -2.20 -3.99 -3.77
CA ARG A 27 -2.85 -4.14 -5.08
C ARG A 27 -2.04 -3.44 -6.16
N SER A 28 -1.89 -4.09 -7.30
CA SER A 28 -1.29 -3.51 -8.50
C SER A 28 -2.32 -3.48 -9.63
N ARG A 29 -2.36 -2.37 -10.36
CA ARG A 29 -3.25 -2.16 -11.50
C ARG A 29 -2.46 -1.60 -12.67
N ASP A 30 -2.54 -2.28 -13.80
CA ASP A 30 -1.93 -1.82 -15.06
C ASP A 30 -3.00 -1.20 -15.94
N LEU A 31 -2.85 0.08 -16.25
CA LEU A 31 -3.76 0.88 -17.07
C LEU A 31 -3.00 1.45 -18.27
N GLY A 32 -2.61 0.58 -19.19
CA GLY A 32 -1.90 0.98 -20.39
C GLY A 32 -0.46 1.44 -20.11
N GLY A 33 -0.15 2.72 -20.33
CA GLY A 33 1.19 3.28 -20.11
C GLY A 33 1.55 3.58 -18.65
N MET A 34 0.65 3.30 -17.70
CA MET A 34 0.85 3.58 -16.30
C MET A 34 0.52 2.36 -15.43
N THR A 35 1.33 2.11 -14.41
CA THR A 35 1.07 1.10 -13.39
C THR A 35 0.85 1.79 -12.05
N PHE A 36 -0.22 1.43 -11.37
CA PHE A 36 -0.58 1.94 -10.05
C PHE A 36 -0.41 0.84 -9.01
N VAL A 37 0.24 1.15 -7.91
CA VAL A 37 0.42 0.23 -6.78
C VAL A 37 -0.11 0.90 -5.51
N ASP A 38 -1.02 0.21 -4.83
CA ASP A 38 -1.47 0.63 -3.51
C ASP A 38 -0.47 0.10 -2.47
N LEU A 39 0.34 0.99 -1.91
CA LEU A 39 1.29 0.69 -0.86
C LEU A 39 0.62 0.85 0.50
N ARG A 40 0.65 -0.19 1.31
CA ARG A 40 0.05 -0.21 2.65
C ARG A 40 1.09 -0.42 3.73
N ASP A 41 0.98 0.37 4.77
CA ASP A 41 1.64 0.13 6.04
C ASP A 41 0.63 0.01 7.19
N ARG A 42 1.10 0.09 8.44
CA ARG A 42 0.24 0.05 9.64
C ARG A 42 -0.74 1.21 9.70
N TYR A 43 -0.41 2.35 9.12
CA TYR A 43 -1.11 3.63 9.31
C TYR A 43 -2.08 3.96 8.19
N GLY A 44 -1.88 3.42 7.01
CA GLY A 44 -2.76 3.67 5.88
C GLY A 44 -2.28 3.11 4.55
N ILE A 45 -2.86 3.65 3.49
CA ILE A 45 -2.59 3.26 2.10
C ILE A 45 -2.27 4.52 1.30
N THR A 46 -1.21 4.46 0.50
CA THR A 46 -0.83 5.51 -0.45
C THR A 46 -0.67 4.93 -1.84
N GLN A 47 -1.20 5.61 -2.86
CA GLN A 47 -1.05 5.20 -4.25
C GLN A 47 0.31 5.60 -4.80
N LEU A 48 1.00 4.64 -5.39
CA LEU A 48 2.22 4.83 -6.16
C LEU A 48 1.89 4.82 -7.66
N VAL A 49 2.57 5.67 -8.42
CA VAL A 49 2.42 5.76 -9.88
C VAL A 49 3.75 5.50 -10.56
N PHE A 50 3.74 4.57 -11.49
CA PHE A 50 4.86 4.22 -12.35
C PHE A 50 4.49 4.54 -13.79
N ASN A 51 5.27 5.40 -14.44
CA ASN A 51 5.04 5.79 -15.82
C ASN A 51 6.02 5.04 -16.74
N MET A 52 5.49 4.26 -17.70
CA MET A 52 6.29 3.49 -18.64
C MET A 52 7.09 4.38 -19.60
N GLU A 53 6.57 5.55 -19.95
CA GLU A 53 7.27 6.50 -20.83
C GLU A 53 8.49 7.12 -20.16
N THR A 54 8.44 7.32 -18.84
CA THR A 54 9.52 7.93 -18.05
C THR A 54 10.56 6.90 -17.62
N ASP A 55 10.09 5.75 -17.15
CA ASP A 55 10.96 4.66 -16.65
C ASP A 55 10.30 3.29 -16.85
N SER A 56 10.65 2.63 -17.96
CA SER A 56 10.12 1.32 -18.28
C SER A 56 10.62 0.21 -17.34
N ALA A 57 11.83 0.33 -16.79
CA ALA A 57 12.40 -0.66 -15.87
C ALA A 57 11.67 -0.65 -14.53
N LEU A 58 11.39 0.52 -13.96
CA LEU A 58 10.58 0.65 -12.76
C LEU A 58 9.16 0.12 -12.96
N CYS A 59 8.56 0.42 -14.10
CA CYS A 59 7.23 -0.06 -14.44
C CYS A 59 7.16 -1.59 -14.56
N GLN A 60 8.17 -2.22 -15.16
CA GLN A 60 8.27 -3.68 -15.22
C GLN A 60 8.45 -4.30 -13.84
N THR A 61 9.27 -3.69 -12.99
CA THR A 61 9.43 -4.13 -11.59
C THR A 61 8.10 -4.04 -10.85
N ALA A 62 7.34 -2.96 -11.02
CA ALA A 62 6.02 -2.80 -10.41
C ALA A 62 5.01 -3.84 -10.90
N ARG A 63 5.06 -4.23 -12.17
CA ARG A 63 4.20 -5.27 -12.75
C ARG A 63 4.53 -6.67 -12.23
N SER A 64 5.78 -6.91 -11.85
CA SER A 64 6.22 -8.20 -11.30
C SER A 64 5.90 -8.38 -9.80
N LEU A 65 5.39 -7.33 -9.14
CA LEU A 65 5.05 -7.38 -7.72
C LEU A 65 3.92 -8.36 -7.43
N GLY A 66 4.20 -9.27 -6.50
CA GLY A 66 3.17 -10.07 -5.85
C GLY A 66 2.51 -9.32 -4.69
N ARG A 67 1.36 -9.82 -4.25
CA ARG A 67 0.68 -9.31 -3.05
C ARG A 67 1.57 -9.45 -1.82
N GLU A 68 1.55 -8.45 -0.97
CA GLU A 68 2.27 -8.42 0.31
C GLU A 68 3.80 -8.40 0.19
N PHE A 69 4.36 -8.17 -1.00
CA PHE A 69 5.80 -7.91 -1.13
C PHE A 69 6.15 -6.65 -0.35
N VAL A 70 7.19 -6.73 0.47
CA VAL A 70 7.68 -5.58 1.23
C VAL A 70 8.60 -4.77 0.33
N VAL A 71 8.28 -3.49 0.16
CA VAL A 71 8.98 -2.60 -0.75
C VAL A 71 9.34 -1.29 -0.08
N GLN A 72 10.40 -0.68 -0.58
CA GLN A 72 10.78 0.70 -0.31
C GLN A 72 10.64 1.51 -1.59
N THR A 73 10.06 2.66 -1.51
CA THR A 73 9.90 3.56 -2.66
C THR A 73 10.31 4.97 -2.28
N LYS A 74 10.94 5.66 -3.22
CA LYS A 74 11.24 7.07 -3.16
C LYS A 74 10.54 7.76 -4.31
N GLY A 75 9.90 8.86 -4.04
CA GLY A 75 9.18 9.60 -5.06
C GLY A 75 8.68 10.95 -4.60
N LYS A 76 8.02 11.65 -5.51
CA LYS A 76 7.49 12.98 -5.29
C LYS A 76 5.98 12.94 -5.09
N VAL A 77 5.51 13.66 -4.09
CA VAL A 77 4.08 13.81 -3.81
C VAL A 77 3.45 14.76 -4.84
N VAL A 78 2.41 14.31 -5.51
CA VAL A 78 1.63 15.09 -6.48
C VAL A 78 0.14 14.96 -6.21
N VAL A 79 -0.65 15.84 -6.81
CA VAL A 79 -2.11 15.75 -6.76
C VAL A 79 -2.58 14.54 -7.55
N ARG A 80 -3.46 13.76 -6.98
CA ARG A 80 -4.05 12.60 -7.62
C ARG A 80 -5.07 13.02 -8.68
N SER A 81 -4.99 12.45 -9.88
CA SER A 81 -5.91 12.73 -10.97
C SER A 81 -7.35 12.33 -10.63
N ASN A 82 -7.52 11.14 -10.07
CA ASN A 82 -8.81 10.62 -9.59
C ASN A 82 -8.79 10.52 -8.07
N LYS A 83 -9.30 11.54 -7.40
CA LYS A 83 -9.34 11.59 -5.93
C LYS A 83 -10.22 10.48 -5.37
N ASN A 84 -9.77 9.86 -4.29
CA ASN A 84 -10.52 8.83 -3.56
C ASN A 84 -10.94 9.37 -2.18
N PRO A 85 -12.21 9.74 -1.98
CA PRO A 85 -12.66 10.30 -0.71
C PRO A 85 -12.69 9.28 0.45
N ASN A 86 -12.57 7.99 0.14
CA ASN A 86 -12.57 6.91 1.14
C ASN A 86 -11.21 6.72 1.83
N LEU A 87 -10.16 7.39 1.36
CA LEU A 87 -8.83 7.31 1.93
C LEU A 87 -8.39 8.68 2.46
N PRO A 88 -7.74 8.75 3.64
CA PRO A 88 -7.15 9.99 4.14
C PRO A 88 -6.10 10.58 3.19
N THR A 89 -5.37 9.71 2.47
CA THR A 89 -4.35 10.04 1.47
C THR A 89 -4.90 10.07 0.03
N GLY A 90 -6.21 10.05 -0.14
CA GLY A 90 -6.87 9.89 -1.43
C GLY A 90 -6.78 11.10 -2.37
N GLU A 91 -6.24 12.23 -1.93
CA GLU A 91 -6.05 13.44 -2.74
C GLU A 91 -4.66 13.52 -3.38
N ILE A 92 -3.72 12.68 -2.93
CA ILE A 92 -2.34 12.67 -3.40
C ILE A 92 -1.94 11.30 -3.94
N GLU A 93 -0.90 11.29 -4.73
CA GLU A 93 -0.22 10.08 -5.20
C GLU A 93 1.29 10.34 -5.25
N ILE A 94 2.07 9.28 -5.32
CA ILE A 94 3.53 9.36 -5.39
C ILE A 94 3.99 8.98 -6.78
N ILE A 95 4.66 9.90 -7.47
CA ILE A 95 5.41 9.58 -8.69
C ILE A 95 6.73 8.96 -8.27
N VAL A 96 6.89 7.67 -8.55
CA VAL A 96 8.04 6.88 -8.12
C VAL A 96 9.28 7.23 -8.94
N VAL A 97 10.38 7.45 -8.24
CA VAL A 97 11.72 7.69 -8.81
C VAL A 97 12.65 6.51 -8.54
N GLU A 98 12.58 5.95 -7.34
CA GLU A 98 13.35 4.77 -6.94
C GLU A 98 12.42 3.75 -6.29
N PHE A 99 12.67 2.48 -6.55
CA PHE A 99 11.83 1.40 -6.07
C PHE A 99 12.63 0.11 -5.84
N ASP A 100 12.61 -0.37 -4.62
CA ASP A 100 13.33 -1.56 -4.21
C ASP A 100 12.40 -2.58 -3.54
N VAL A 101 12.48 -3.84 -3.98
CA VAL A 101 11.83 -4.96 -3.32
C VAL A 101 12.72 -5.46 -2.19
N LEU A 102 12.34 -5.14 -0.95
CA LEU A 102 13.09 -5.54 0.24
C LEU A 102 12.90 -7.02 0.55
N ASN A 103 11.69 -7.53 0.38
CA ASN A 103 11.37 -8.93 0.64
C ASN A 103 10.16 -9.39 -0.16
N PRO A 104 10.29 -10.45 -0.97
CA PRO A 104 9.14 -11.07 -1.62
C PRO A 104 8.30 -11.85 -0.60
N SER A 105 7.02 -12.06 -0.92
CA SER A 105 6.09 -12.83 -0.11
C SER A 105 5.40 -13.90 -0.94
N LYS A 106 5.00 -14.99 -0.31
CA LYS A 106 4.07 -15.94 -0.91
C LYS A 106 2.70 -15.29 -1.02
N THR A 107 1.93 -15.68 -2.04
CA THR A 107 0.55 -15.18 -2.21
C THR A 107 -0.28 -15.54 -0.99
N PRO A 108 -0.93 -14.58 -0.32
CA PRO A 108 -1.80 -14.86 0.81
C PRO A 108 -2.99 -15.72 0.41
N PRO A 109 -3.50 -16.59 1.29
CA PRO A 109 -4.64 -17.46 1.00
C PRO A 109 -5.97 -16.70 0.84
N PHE A 110 -6.04 -15.47 1.33
CA PHE A 110 -7.19 -14.56 1.18
C PHE A 110 -6.73 -13.10 1.19
N THR A 111 -7.60 -12.19 0.75
CA THR A 111 -7.31 -10.75 0.76
C THR A 111 -7.39 -10.17 2.17
N ILE A 112 -6.43 -9.32 2.53
CA ILE A 112 -6.39 -8.61 3.81
C ILE A 112 -7.13 -7.28 3.65
N GLU A 113 -8.43 -7.35 3.50
CA GLU A 113 -9.36 -6.24 3.29
C GLU A 113 -10.51 -6.31 4.31
N ASP A 114 -11.30 -5.25 4.43
CA ASP A 114 -12.42 -5.20 5.37
C ASP A 114 -13.44 -6.31 5.06
N GLU A 115 -13.76 -6.49 3.77
CA GLU A 115 -14.52 -7.62 3.26
C GLU A 115 -13.55 -8.60 2.61
N SER A 116 -13.26 -9.68 3.29
CA SER A 116 -12.33 -10.72 2.83
C SER A 116 -13.06 -11.77 2.00
N ASP A 117 -12.39 -12.28 0.98
CA ASP A 117 -12.79 -13.45 0.19
C ASP A 117 -12.53 -14.79 0.91
N GLY A 118 -11.89 -14.76 2.08
CA GLY A 118 -11.62 -15.94 2.91
C GLY A 118 -12.81 -16.35 3.78
N GLY A 119 -13.21 -17.62 3.74
CA GLY A 119 -14.17 -18.21 4.66
C GLY A 119 -13.65 -18.23 6.11
N GLU A 120 -14.55 -18.42 7.07
CA GLU A 120 -14.20 -18.39 8.50
C GLU A 120 -13.14 -19.43 8.88
N GLU A 121 -13.24 -20.65 8.37
CA GLU A 121 -12.27 -21.73 8.62
C GLU A 121 -10.86 -21.33 8.13
N LEU A 122 -10.76 -20.82 6.91
CA LEU A 122 -9.49 -20.37 6.33
C LEU A 122 -8.88 -19.21 7.12
N ARG A 123 -9.71 -18.25 7.56
CA ARG A 123 -9.28 -17.14 8.39
C ARG A 123 -8.83 -17.58 9.79
N MET A 124 -9.43 -18.61 10.35
CA MET A 124 -9.01 -19.20 11.61
C MET A 124 -7.66 -19.92 11.47
N GLN A 125 -7.45 -20.65 10.38
CA GLN A 125 -6.19 -21.31 10.08
C GLN A 125 -5.03 -20.32 9.91
N PHE A 126 -5.29 -19.20 9.24
CA PHE A 126 -4.32 -18.11 9.02
C PHE A 126 -4.65 -16.87 9.88
N ARG A 127 -4.87 -17.10 11.15
CA ARG A 127 -5.32 -16.06 12.10
C ARG A 127 -4.42 -14.82 12.11
N TYR A 128 -3.11 -15.00 12.00
CA TYR A 128 -2.13 -13.91 11.95
C TYR A 128 -2.33 -12.95 10.78
N LEU A 129 -2.86 -13.41 9.64
CA LEU A 129 -3.25 -12.57 8.51
C LEU A 129 -4.61 -11.89 8.77
N ASP A 130 -5.57 -12.63 9.30
CA ASP A 130 -6.91 -12.11 9.57
C ASP A 130 -6.88 -10.97 10.60
N LEU A 131 -5.98 -11.02 11.58
CA LEU A 131 -5.78 -9.95 12.57
C LEU A 131 -5.27 -8.63 11.97
N ARG A 132 -4.75 -8.63 10.76
CA ARG A 132 -4.33 -7.43 10.04
C ARG A 132 -5.49 -6.69 9.37
N ARG A 133 -6.66 -7.29 9.27
CA ARG A 133 -7.87 -6.64 8.75
C ARG A 133 -8.36 -5.57 9.73
N ARG A 134 -8.78 -4.41 9.22
CA ARG A 134 -9.22 -3.28 10.06
C ARG A 134 -10.29 -3.63 11.09
N PRO A 135 -11.37 -4.37 10.76
CA PRO A 135 -12.41 -4.72 11.74
C PRO A 135 -11.85 -5.46 12.95
N LEU A 136 -11.03 -6.49 12.74
CA LEU A 136 -10.45 -7.27 13.82
C LEU A 136 -9.39 -6.50 14.60
N LYS A 137 -8.52 -5.76 13.90
CA LYS A 137 -7.52 -4.89 14.53
C LYS A 137 -8.20 -3.88 15.46
N LYS A 138 -9.25 -3.20 14.98
CA LYS A 138 -10.04 -2.23 15.76
C LYS A 138 -10.65 -2.86 17.00
N ASN A 139 -11.18 -4.07 16.87
CA ASN A 139 -11.77 -4.80 18.01
C ASN A 139 -10.71 -5.17 19.06
N LEU A 140 -9.53 -5.61 18.65
CA LEU A 140 -8.43 -5.90 19.57
C LEU A 140 -7.90 -4.65 20.26
N GLU A 141 -7.74 -3.55 19.54
CA GLU A 141 -7.33 -2.27 20.10
C GLU A 141 -8.36 -1.72 21.10
N LEU A 142 -9.66 -1.87 20.80
CA LEU A 142 -10.73 -1.52 21.72
C LEU A 142 -10.67 -2.38 22.98
N ARG A 143 -10.57 -3.70 22.82
CA ARG A 143 -10.45 -4.63 23.95
C ARG A 143 -9.28 -4.28 24.86
N HIS A 144 -8.11 -3.98 24.28
CA HIS A 144 -6.92 -3.58 25.02
C HIS A 144 -7.13 -2.29 25.83
N ARG A 145 -7.87 -1.31 25.28
CA ARG A 145 -8.16 -0.05 25.99
C ARG A 145 -9.17 -0.19 27.10
N VAL A 146 -10.07 -1.17 27.01
CA VAL A 146 -11.13 -1.41 28.01
C VAL A 146 -10.63 -2.29 29.15
N ALA A 147 -9.70 -3.20 28.89
CA ALA A 147 -9.08 -4.05 29.90
C ALA A 147 -8.03 -3.29 30.69
#